data_25eeffec26b8972bece1d11d5ff5394d
#
_entry.id   25eeffec26b8972bece1d11d5ff5394d
#
_cell.length_a   1.000
_cell.length_b   1.000
_cell.length_c   1.000
_cell.angle_alpha   90.00
_cell.angle_beta   90.00
_cell.angle_gamma   90.00
#
_symmetry.space_group_name_H-M   'P 1'
#
loop_
_entity.id
_entity.type
_entity.pdbx_description
1 polymer ?
#
loop_
_entity_poly.entity_id
_entity_poly.type
_entity_poly.pdbx_seq_one_letter_code
_entity_poly.pdbx_strand_id
1 'polypeptide(L)'
;SFLGLGLATMVSPQMLWMTVAYWLVMAACLRSWSIRTFLASLMGLTMPYWFALPVLIATGDVHHTWQQLYTVVDFTHVADIEDIDIRRWTALAATVTLGIIGSIHFVRSSVNDKIKTRMLFYSFITMWIAAMVVMVIHTTAFDHILIFMIICISPLMGHFIALTNTKITNMAFIMITVALIVLAQLNLWLL
;
A
#
# COMPACT_ATOMS: atom_id res chain seq x y z
N SER A 1 -1.31 -11.73 0.37
CA SER A 1 -2.37 -12.73 0.20
C SER A 1 -3.75 -12.08 0.43
N PHE A 2 -4.80 -12.54 -0.24
CA PHE A 2 -6.15 -11.96 -0.17
C PHE A 2 -6.78 -12.05 1.23
N LEU A 3 -6.41 -13.01 2.05
CA LEU A 3 -6.83 -13.08 3.45
C LEU A 3 -6.34 -11.85 4.25
N GLY A 4 -5.08 -11.47 4.09
CA GLY A 4 -4.55 -10.26 4.74
C GLY A 4 -5.25 -8.99 4.25
N LEU A 5 -5.61 -8.93 2.95
CA LEU A 5 -6.40 -7.83 2.42
C LEU A 5 -7.81 -7.83 3.02
N GLY A 6 -8.45 -8.99 3.15
CA GLY A 6 -9.76 -9.13 3.80
C GLY A 6 -9.75 -8.64 5.26
N LEU A 7 -8.68 -8.91 6.02
CA LEU A 7 -8.50 -8.36 7.36
C LEU A 7 -8.32 -6.84 7.33
N ALA A 8 -7.54 -6.31 6.38
CA ALA A 8 -7.33 -4.88 6.23
C ALA A 8 -8.64 -4.14 5.88
N THR A 9 -9.52 -4.76 5.08
CA THR A 9 -10.83 -4.18 4.73
C THR A 9 -11.81 -4.14 5.91
N MET A 10 -11.62 -4.95 6.94
CA MET A 10 -12.41 -4.86 8.18
C MET A 10 -12.04 -3.61 8.99
N VAL A 11 -10.77 -3.18 8.93
CA VAL A 11 -10.30 -1.99 9.63
C VAL A 11 -10.58 -0.72 8.80
N SER A 12 -10.35 -0.82 7.49
CA SER A 12 -10.54 0.28 6.54
C SER A 12 -11.19 -0.25 5.26
N PRO A 13 -12.52 -0.13 5.10
CA PRO A 13 -13.26 -0.69 3.97
C PRO A 13 -12.76 -0.19 2.61
N GLN A 14 -12.22 1.03 2.54
CA GLN A 14 -11.65 1.62 1.32
C GLN A 14 -10.47 0.80 0.74
N MET A 15 -9.80 -0.03 1.58
CA MET A 15 -8.78 -0.97 1.12
C MET A 15 -9.33 -2.04 0.15
N LEU A 16 -10.65 -2.15 0.03
CA LEU A 16 -11.28 -3.05 -0.95
C LEU A 16 -10.83 -2.70 -2.39
N TRP A 17 -10.60 -1.43 -2.69
CA TRP A 17 -10.12 -1.00 -4.00
C TRP A 17 -8.74 -1.59 -4.36
N MET A 18 -7.92 -1.93 -3.37
CA MET A 18 -6.66 -2.63 -3.59
C MET A 18 -6.85 -4.04 -4.16
N THR A 19 -8.05 -4.64 -4.03
CA THR A 19 -8.36 -5.95 -4.65
C THR A 19 -8.17 -5.89 -6.16
N VAL A 20 -8.58 -4.80 -6.79
CA VAL A 20 -8.42 -4.60 -8.24
C VAL A 20 -6.93 -4.57 -8.60
N ALA A 21 -6.11 -3.86 -7.81
CA ALA A 21 -4.67 -3.82 -8.00
C ALA A 21 -4.02 -5.21 -7.83
N TYR A 22 -4.45 -5.99 -6.84
CA TYR A 22 -4.00 -7.37 -6.67
C TYR A 22 -4.36 -8.26 -7.85
N TRP A 23 -5.54 -8.10 -8.42
CA TRP A 23 -5.94 -8.84 -9.63
C TRP A 23 -5.12 -8.41 -10.85
N LEU A 24 -4.85 -7.12 -11.02
CA LEU A 24 -3.95 -6.64 -12.07
C LEU A 24 -2.54 -7.22 -11.95
N VAL A 25 -1.99 -7.27 -10.74
CA VAL A 25 -0.69 -7.88 -10.48
C VAL A 25 -0.70 -9.38 -10.80
N MET A 26 -1.74 -10.11 -10.41
CA MET A 26 -1.89 -11.53 -10.73
C MET A 26 -1.95 -11.76 -12.25
N ALA A 27 -2.63 -10.91 -12.98
CA ALA A 27 -2.80 -11.05 -14.43
C ALA A 27 -1.53 -10.61 -15.19
N ALA A 28 -1.00 -9.43 -14.90
CA ALA A 28 0.06 -8.79 -15.67
C ALA A 28 1.46 -9.22 -15.22
N CYS A 29 1.73 -9.17 -13.89
CA CYS A 29 3.07 -9.40 -13.36
C CYS A 29 3.34 -10.90 -13.12
N LEU A 30 2.41 -11.59 -12.47
CA LEU A 30 2.61 -12.99 -12.07
C LEU A 30 2.14 -13.99 -13.10
N ARG A 31 1.37 -13.56 -14.11
CA ARG A 31 0.77 -14.42 -15.15
C ARG A 31 0.09 -15.68 -14.58
N SER A 32 -0.45 -15.56 -13.35
CA SER A 32 -1.09 -16.65 -12.62
C SER A 32 -2.61 -16.57 -12.65
N TRP A 33 -3.17 -15.81 -13.58
CA TRP A 33 -4.62 -15.65 -13.72
C TRP A 33 -5.27 -16.95 -14.17
N SER A 34 -6.10 -17.52 -13.32
CA SER A 34 -6.92 -18.69 -13.62
C SER A 34 -8.23 -18.59 -12.83
N ILE A 35 -9.28 -19.30 -13.29
CA ILE A 35 -10.57 -19.33 -12.59
C ILE A 35 -10.38 -19.83 -11.14
N ARG A 36 -9.50 -20.79 -10.91
CA ARG A 36 -9.21 -21.33 -9.58
C ARG A 36 -8.57 -20.26 -8.67
N THR A 37 -7.59 -19.50 -9.18
CA THR A 37 -6.93 -18.44 -8.42
C THR A 37 -7.86 -17.27 -8.15
N PHE A 38 -8.76 -16.95 -9.09
CA PHE A 38 -9.78 -15.94 -8.90
C PHE A 38 -10.78 -16.33 -7.80
N LEU A 39 -11.33 -17.55 -7.85
CA LEU A 39 -12.22 -18.05 -6.79
C LEU A 39 -11.53 -18.12 -5.43
N ALA A 40 -10.27 -18.59 -5.38
CA ALA A 40 -9.48 -18.60 -4.15
C ALA A 40 -9.23 -17.20 -3.60
N SER A 41 -9.08 -16.19 -4.48
CA SER A 41 -8.92 -14.79 -4.05
C SER A 41 -10.20 -14.24 -3.41
N LEU A 42 -11.36 -14.54 -3.99
CA LEU A 42 -12.66 -14.17 -3.43
C LEU A 42 -12.90 -14.84 -2.08
N MET A 43 -12.63 -16.15 -1.98
CA MET A 43 -12.75 -16.87 -0.70
C MET A 43 -11.81 -16.30 0.35
N GLY A 44 -10.56 -15.97 -0.02
CA GLY A 44 -9.60 -15.37 0.90
C GLY A 44 -10.04 -13.97 1.39
N LEU A 45 -10.68 -13.18 0.52
CA LEU A 45 -11.19 -11.85 0.87
C LEU A 45 -12.41 -11.93 1.80
N THR A 46 -13.33 -12.87 1.55
CA THR A 46 -14.58 -13.00 2.32
C THR A 46 -14.40 -13.76 3.62
N MET A 47 -13.34 -14.58 3.77
CA MET A 47 -13.13 -15.43 4.93
C MET A 47 -13.13 -14.68 6.27
N PRO A 48 -12.49 -13.52 6.45
CA PRO A 48 -12.55 -12.78 7.71
C PRO A 48 -13.96 -12.36 8.09
N TYR A 49 -14.79 -11.99 7.11
CA TYR A 49 -16.16 -11.58 7.33
C TYR A 49 -17.04 -12.75 7.81
N TRP A 50 -16.78 -13.97 7.35
CA TRP A 50 -17.47 -15.16 7.82
C TRP A 50 -17.25 -15.41 9.31
N PHE A 51 -16.04 -15.16 9.82
CA PHE A 51 -15.75 -15.28 11.26
C PHE A 51 -16.29 -14.12 12.07
N ALA A 52 -16.34 -12.91 11.50
CA ALA A 52 -16.86 -11.73 12.18
C ALA A 52 -18.39 -11.72 12.24
N LEU A 53 -19.07 -12.29 11.24
CA LEU A 53 -20.52 -12.24 11.11
C LEU A 53 -21.29 -12.78 12.35
N PRO A 54 -20.95 -13.95 12.95
CA PRO A 54 -21.61 -14.43 14.14
C PRO A 54 -21.47 -13.49 15.33
N VAL A 55 -20.29 -12.86 15.48
CA VAL A 55 -20.03 -11.89 16.56
C VAL A 55 -20.85 -10.63 16.35
N LEU A 56 -20.88 -10.10 15.11
CA LEU A 56 -21.67 -8.92 14.75
C LEU A 56 -23.16 -9.13 14.94
N ILE A 57 -23.68 -10.32 14.67
CA ILE A 57 -25.09 -10.67 14.92
C ILE A 57 -25.35 -10.71 16.43
N ALA A 58 -24.45 -11.29 17.22
CA ALA A 58 -24.59 -11.41 18.67
C ALA A 58 -24.51 -10.03 19.38
N THR A 59 -23.71 -9.11 18.88
CA THR A 59 -23.53 -7.75 19.42
C THR A 59 -24.59 -6.76 18.92
N GLY A 60 -25.34 -7.10 17.86
CA GLY A 60 -26.30 -6.19 17.22
C GLY A 60 -25.68 -5.12 16.33
N ASP A 61 -24.38 -5.16 16.10
CA ASP A 61 -23.58 -4.13 15.39
C ASP A 61 -23.57 -4.30 13.85
N VAL A 62 -24.44 -5.15 13.33
CA VAL A 62 -24.55 -5.41 11.89
C VAL A 62 -24.83 -4.13 11.11
N HIS A 63 -25.66 -3.24 11.67
CA HIS A 63 -26.05 -2.00 11.00
C HIS A 63 -24.87 -1.03 10.85
N HIS A 64 -24.03 -0.92 11.87
CA HIS A 64 -22.81 -0.09 11.84
C HIS A 64 -21.81 -0.59 10.82
N THR A 65 -21.57 -1.90 10.77
CA THR A 65 -20.66 -2.52 9.78
C THR A 65 -21.18 -2.32 8.35
N TRP A 66 -22.49 -2.40 8.15
CA TRP A 66 -23.10 -2.15 6.86
C TRP A 66 -22.92 -0.71 6.40
N GLN A 67 -23.09 0.26 7.29
CA GLN A 67 -22.82 1.68 7.02
C GLN A 67 -21.35 1.93 6.65
N GLN A 68 -20.41 1.28 7.33
CA GLN A 68 -19.00 1.37 6.98
C GLN A 68 -18.70 0.84 5.57
N LEU A 69 -19.36 -0.22 5.12
CA LEU A 69 -19.22 -0.73 3.76
C LEU A 69 -19.74 0.25 2.70
N TYR A 70 -20.75 1.07 3.02
CA TYR A 70 -21.20 2.11 2.09
C TYR A 70 -20.15 3.18 1.83
N THR A 71 -19.24 3.44 2.77
CA THR A 71 -18.15 4.41 2.56
C THR A 71 -17.18 4.02 1.44
N VAL A 72 -17.17 2.76 1.02
CA VAL A 72 -16.37 2.29 -0.12
C VAL A 72 -16.87 2.87 -1.44
N VAL A 73 -18.18 3.09 -1.54
CA VAL A 73 -18.87 3.59 -2.75
C VAL A 73 -19.12 5.09 -2.67
N ASP A 74 -18.82 5.69 -1.52
CA ASP A 74 -18.99 7.11 -1.30
C ASP A 74 -17.80 7.89 -1.88
N PHE A 75 -18.05 8.61 -2.97
CA PHE A 75 -17.07 9.45 -3.66
C PHE A 75 -17.26 10.95 -3.37
N THR A 76 -17.99 11.32 -2.32
CA THR A 76 -18.26 12.71 -1.98
C THR A 76 -17.01 13.48 -1.54
N HIS A 77 -16.00 12.79 -1.01
CA HIS A 77 -14.74 13.33 -0.51
C HIS A 77 -13.54 13.05 -1.44
N VAL A 78 -13.77 13.00 -2.74
CA VAL A 78 -12.67 12.85 -3.71
C VAL A 78 -11.80 14.10 -3.70
N ALA A 79 -10.49 13.88 -3.46
CA ALA A 79 -9.47 14.93 -3.44
C ALA A 79 -9.77 16.10 -2.46
N ASP A 80 -10.40 15.81 -1.33
CA ASP A 80 -10.62 16.77 -0.26
C ASP A 80 -9.28 17.03 0.46
N ILE A 81 -8.56 18.04 -0.05
CA ILE A 81 -7.16 18.34 0.31
C ILE A 81 -7.11 19.33 1.48
N GLU A 82 -8.20 20.04 1.76
CA GLU A 82 -8.22 21.14 2.72
C GLU A 82 -8.02 20.68 4.17
N ASP A 83 -8.41 19.45 4.51
CA ASP A 83 -8.30 18.91 5.87
C ASP A 83 -7.01 18.12 6.14
N ILE A 84 -6.08 18.07 5.17
CA ILE A 84 -4.83 17.30 5.34
C ILE A 84 -3.79 18.15 6.06
N ASP A 85 -3.45 17.77 7.29
CA ASP A 85 -2.38 18.37 8.09
C ASP A 85 -1.03 18.37 7.34
N ILE A 86 -0.23 19.42 7.54
CA ILE A 86 1.10 19.58 6.93
C ILE A 86 2.01 18.36 7.22
N ARG A 87 1.82 17.69 8.35
CA ARG A 87 2.55 16.47 8.72
C ARG A 87 2.25 15.30 7.78
N ARG A 88 0.99 15.13 7.40
CA ARG A 88 0.56 14.12 6.43
C ARG A 88 1.13 14.39 5.05
N TRP A 89 1.17 15.66 4.65
CA TRP A 89 1.79 16.08 3.40
C TRP A 89 3.29 15.79 3.35
N THR A 90 4.03 16.08 4.43
CA THR A 90 5.48 15.79 4.50
C THR A 90 5.77 14.30 4.46
N ALA A 91 4.97 13.47 5.16
CA ALA A 91 5.09 12.03 5.14
C ALA A 91 4.77 11.46 3.73
N LEU A 92 3.75 11.97 3.07
CA LEU A 92 3.41 11.59 1.71
C LEU A 92 4.53 11.96 0.74
N ALA A 93 5.03 13.20 0.79
CA ALA A 93 6.11 13.67 -0.08
C ALA A 93 7.37 12.82 0.09
N ALA A 94 7.75 12.49 1.33
CA ALA A 94 8.87 11.60 1.60
C ALA A 94 8.64 10.19 1.03
N THR A 95 7.46 9.63 1.22
CA THR A 95 7.10 8.31 0.71
C THR A 95 7.11 8.27 -0.82
N VAL A 96 6.56 9.29 -1.47
CA VAL A 96 6.53 9.40 -2.94
C VAL A 96 7.95 9.54 -3.50
N THR A 97 8.78 10.40 -2.92
CA THR A 97 10.16 10.58 -3.39
C THR A 97 10.99 9.31 -3.26
N LEU A 98 10.88 8.60 -2.12
CA LEU A 98 11.56 7.31 -1.94
C LEU A 98 11.05 6.25 -2.91
N GLY A 99 9.74 6.20 -3.16
CA GLY A 99 9.13 5.29 -4.13
C GLY A 99 9.63 5.53 -5.55
N ILE A 100 9.74 6.79 -5.97
CA ILE A 100 10.28 7.16 -7.29
C ILE A 100 11.75 6.75 -7.39
N ILE A 101 12.57 7.10 -6.39
CA ILE A 101 14.01 6.77 -6.39
C ILE A 101 14.20 5.25 -6.45
N GLY A 102 13.52 4.49 -5.59
CA GLY A 102 13.59 3.03 -5.56
C GLY A 102 13.14 2.39 -6.87
N SER A 103 12.05 2.89 -7.46
CA SER A 103 11.51 2.36 -8.72
C SER A 103 12.41 2.64 -9.90
N ILE A 104 12.95 3.86 -10.05
CA ILE A 104 13.89 4.22 -11.12
C ILE A 104 15.16 3.39 -11.00
N HIS A 105 15.71 3.28 -9.80
CA HIS A 105 16.91 2.48 -9.58
C HIS A 105 16.68 1.02 -9.94
N PHE A 106 15.56 0.43 -9.46
CA PHE A 106 15.23 -0.95 -9.78
C PHE A 106 15.09 -1.17 -11.29
N VAL A 107 14.35 -0.33 -12.01
CA VAL A 107 14.16 -0.46 -13.46
C VAL A 107 15.51 -0.43 -14.21
N ARG A 108 16.46 0.40 -13.76
CA ARG A 108 17.81 0.48 -14.37
C ARG A 108 18.69 -0.71 -14.02
N SER A 109 18.62 -1.23 -12.80
CA SER A 109 19.48 -2.33 -12.32
C SER A 109 18.93 -3.73 -12.60
N SER A 110 17.62 -3.84 -12.87
CA SER A 110 16.89 -5.11 -13.01
C SER A 110 17.30 -6.00 -14.18
N VAL A 111 18.13 -5.49 -15.10
CA VAL A 111 18.59 -6.25 -16.29
C VAL A 111 19.35 -7.51 -15.88
N ASN A 112 20.09 -7.46 -14.79
CA ASN A 112 20.90 -8.58 -14.29
C ASN A 112 20.15 -9.52 -13.32
N ASP A 113 18.91 -9.19 -12.95
CA ASP A 113 18.14 -9.95 -11.99
C ASP A 113 17.41 -11.13 -12.63
N LYS A 114 17.20 -12.19 -11.84
CA LYS A 114 16.39 -13.35 -12.24
C LYS A 114 14.95 -12.89 -12.56
N ILE A 115 14.33 -13.51 -13.56
CA ILE A 115 12.99 -13.19 -14.04
C ILE A 115 11.96 -13.17 -12.88
N LYS A 116 12.04 -14.15 -11.97
CA LYS A 116 11.14 -14.22 -10.80
C LYS A 116 11.29 -13.01 -9.86
N THR A 117 12.53 -12.59 -9.63
CA THR A 117 12.83 -11.41 -8.80
C THR A 117 12.26 -10.15 -9.43
N ARG A 118 12.46 -9.98 -10.74
CA ARG A 118 11.90 -8.83 -11.49
C ARG A 118 10.37 -8.79 -11.41
N MET A 119 9.69 -9.92 -11.60
CA MET A 119 8.22 -9.99 -11.49
C MET A 119 7.73 -9.57 -10.10
N LEU A 120 8.44 -9.99 -9.04
CA LEU A 120 8.11 -9.61 -7.67
C LEU A 120 8.22 -8.10 -7.45
N PHE A 121 9.33 -7.48 -7.86
CA PHE A 121 9.53 -6.05 -7.68
C PHE A 121 8.58 -5.21 -8.55
N TYR A 122 8.30 -5.63 -9.79
CA TYR A 122 7.27 -4.98 -10.61
C TYR A 122 5.89 -5.05 -9.93
N SER A 123 5.58 -6.13 -9.22
CA SER A 123 4.33 -6.21 -8.46
C SER A 123 4.28 -5.17 -7.33
N PHE A 124 5.39 -4.93 -6.62
CA PHE A 124 5.44 -3.88 -5.59
C PHE A 124 5.29 -2.48 -6.18
N ILE A 125 5.93 -2.20 -7.32
CA ILE A 125 5.77 -0.91 -8.03
C ILE A 125 4.31 -0.71 -8.45
N THR A 126 3.68 -1.72 -9.03
CA THR A 126 2.28 -1.65 -9.46
C THR A 126 1.34 -1.42 -8.27
N MET A 127 1.57 -2.10 -7.14
CA MET A 127 0.80 -1.91 -5.91
C MET A 127 0.99 -0.52 -5.32
N TRP A 128 2.21 0.02 -5.33
CA TRP A 128 2.50 1.37 -4.88
C TRP A 128 1.77 2.43 -5.73
N ILE A 129 1.81 2.29 -7.07
CA ILE A 129 1.09 3.19 -7.98
C ILE A 129 -0.41 3.10 -7.76
N ALA A 130 -0.95 1.89 -7.59
CA ALA A 130 -2.37 1.68 -7.31
C ALA A 130 -2.78 2.32 -5.97
N ALA A 131 -1.93 2.22 -4.94
CA ALA A 131 -2.18 2.87 -3.65
C ALA A 131 -2.22 4.40 -3.78
N MET A 132 -1.36 4.99 -4.62
CA MET A 132 -1.42 6.43 -4.94
C MET A 132 -2.77 6.82 -5.55
N VAL A 133 -3.26 6.04 -6.51
CA VAL A 133 -4.55 6.28 -7.14
C VAL A 133 -5.70 6.19 -6.13
N VAL A 134 -5.71 5.13 -5.30
CA VAL A 134 -6.74 4.95 -4.27
C VAL A 134 -6.70 6.06 -3.22
N MET A 135 -5.52 6.55 -2.85
CA MET A 135 -5.36 7.67 -1.92
C MET A 135 -6.02 8.96 -2.44
N VAL A 136 -5.91 9.24 -3.74
CA VAL A 136 -6.55 10.41 -4.36
C VAL A 136 -8.08 10.26 -4.38
N ILE A 137 -8.58 9.04 -4.57
CA ILE A 137 -10.01 8.75 -4.62
C ILE A 137 -10.63 8.78 -3.22
N HIS A 138 -9.94 8.24 -2.21
CA HIS A 138 -10.44 8.10 -0.84
C HIS A 138 -9.49 8.75 0.17
N THR A 139 -9.57 10.06 0.31
CA THR A 139 -8.73 10.85 1.23
C THR A 139 -8.99 10.52 2.70
N THR A 140 -10.19 10.02 3.02
CA THR A 140 -10.57 9.60 4.39
C THR A 140 -9.74 8.44 4.93
N ALA A 141 -9.20 7.59 4.06
CA ALA A 141 -8.35 6.44 4.44
C ALA A 141 -6.84 6.74 4.33
N PHE A 142 -6.46 8.02 4.29
CA PHE A 142 -5.09 8.49 4.05
C PHE A 142 -4.03 7.72 4.84
N ASP A 143 -4.19 7.61 6.17
CA ASP A 143 -3.17 7.03 7.04
C ASP A 143 -2.97 5.53 6.77
N HIS A 144 -4.04 4.79 6.52
CA HIS A 144 -3.97 3.36 6.21
C HIS A 144 -3.33 3.10 4.84
N ILE A 145 -3.66 3.93 3.85
CA ILE A 145 -3.08 3.82 2.50
C ILE A 145 -1.60 4.22 2.53
N LEU A 146 -1.23 5.25 3.32
CA LEU A 146 0.16 5.67 3.49
C LEU A 146 1.02 4.53 4.07
N ILE A 147 0.54 3.84 5.11
CA ILE A 147 1.21 2.67 5.69
C ILE A 147 1.42 1.58 4.63
N PHE A 148 0.38 1.31 3.83
CA PHE A 148 0.47 0.33 2.74
C PHE A 148 1.52 0.74 1.69
N MET A 149 1.59 2.02 1.33
CA MET A 149 2.61 2.55 0.42
C MET A 149 4.02 2.35 0.98
N ILE A 150 4.24 2.61 2.27
CA ILE A 150 5.54 2.40 2.93
C ILE A 150 5.95 0.93 2.86
N ILE A 151 5.01 0.01 3.10
CA ILE A 151 5.26 -1.44 2.99
C ILE A 151 5.67 -1.82 1.56
N CYS A 152 5.02 -1.25 0.54
CA CYS A 152 5.35 -1.52 -0.87
C CYS A 152 6.72 -0.97 -1.27
N ILE A 153 7.14 0.18 -0.72
CA ILE A 153 8.43 0.82 -1.05
C ILE A 153 9.59 0.15 -0.33
N SER A 154 9.38 -0.42 0.85
CA SER A 154 10.42 -1.01 1.69
C SER A 154 11.31 -2.01 0.93
N PRO A 155 10.80 -3.00 0.17
CA PRO A 155 11.65 -3.92 -0.59
C PRO A 155 12.40 -3.22 -1.73
N LEU A 156 11.82 -2.18 -2.36
CA LEU A 156 12.48 -1.39 -3.41
C LEU A 156 13.69 -0.64 -2.86
N MET A 157 13.54 -0.02 -1.69
CA MET A 157 14.63 0.66 -1.00
C MET A 157 15.67 -0.34 -0.48
N GLY A 158 15.26 -1.51 0.01
CA GLY A 158 16.15 -2.59 0.39
C GLY A 158 17.03 -3.06 -0.78
N HIS A 159 16.43 -3.22 -1.96
CA HIS A 159 17.16 -3.58 -3.18
C HIS A 159 18.12 -2.47 -3.62
N PHE A 160 17.71 -1.19 -3.54
CA PHE A 160 18.58 -0.05 -3.81
C PHE A 160 19.82 -0.07 -2.92
N ILE A 161 19.66 -0.26 -1.62
CA ILE A 161 20.75 -0.27 -0.63
C ILE A 161 21.67 -1.48 -0.86
N ALA A 162 21.10 -2.66 -1.13
CA ALA A 162 21.87 -3.90 -1.27
C ALA A 162 22.77 -3.93 -2.51
N LEU A 163 22.33 -3.32 -3.62
CA LEU A 163 23.06 -3.37 -4.89
C LEU A 163 24.05 -2.22 -5.10
N THR A 164 23.93 -1.16 -4.31
CA THR A 164 24.77 0.02 -4.48
C THR A 164 25.85 0.09 -3.40
N ASN A 165 27.05 -0.29 -3.80
CA ASN A 165 28.23 -0.28 -2.90
C ASN A 165 29.26 0.80 -3.34
N THR A 166 28.78 1.96 -3.77
CA THR A 166 29.64 3.11 -4.10
C THR A 166 29.65 4.14 -2.98
N LYS A 167 30.72 4.95 -2.89
CA LYS A 167 30.81 6.04 -1.87
C LYS A 167 29.61 7.00 -1.94
N ILE A 168 29.09 7.26 -3.14
CA ILE A 168 27.95 8.15 -3.38
C ILE A 168 26.66 7.56 -2.80
N THR A 169 26.44 6.26 -2.99
CA THR A 169 25.23 5.60 -2.51
C THR A 169 25.24 5.36 -0.99
N ASN A 170 26.41 5.12 -0.39
CA ASN A 170 26.54 5.09 1.07
C ASN A 170 26.21 6.46 1.67
N MET A 171 26.67 7.55 1.03
CA MET A 171 26.34 8.91 1.47
C MET A 171 24.84 9.20 1.31
N ALA A 172 24.23 8.79 0.18
CA ALA A 172 22.80 8.92 -0.04
C ALA A 172 21.98 8.13 1.01
N PHE A 173 22.41 6.90 1.35
CA PHE A 173 21.77 6.10 2.41
C PHE A 173 21.81 6.82 3.76
N ILE A 174 22.97 7.34 4.16
CA ILE A 174 23.12 8.08 5.42
C ILE A 174 22.20 9.31 5.40
N MET A 175 22.18 10.08 4.31
CA MET A 175 21.31 11.26 4.19
C MET A 175 19.82 10.90 4.28
N ILE A 176 19.38 9.86 3.59
CA ILE A 176 17.99 9.39 3.65
C ILE A 176 17.64 8.94 5.09
N THR A 177 18.52 8.18 5.73
CA THR A 177 18.29 7.70 7.10
C THR A 177 18.20 8.87 8.08
N VAL A 178 19.11 9.83 8.01
CA VAL A 178 19.08 11.04 8.84
C VAL A 178 17.81 11.85 8.59
N ALA A 179 17.43 12.04 7.31
CA ALA A 179 16.22 12.77 6.94
C ALA A 179 14.97 12.10 7.51
N LEU A 180 14.87 10.76 7.45
CA LEU A 180 13.74 10.01 8.02
C LEU A 180 13.69 10.11 9.55
N ILE A 181 14.84 10.07 10.23
CA ILE A 181 14.92 10.27 11.70
C ILE A 181 14.48 11.67 12.08
N VAL A 182 14.96 12.69 11.37
CA VAL A 182 14.56 14.10 11.62
C VAL A 182 13.07 14.27 11.37
N LEU A 183 12.52 13.68 10.30
CA LEU A 183 11.11 13.75 9.99
C LEU A 183 10.25 13.06 11.06
N ALA A 184 10.70 11.91 11.57
CA ALA A 184 10.04 11.20 12.67
C ALA A 184 10.06 12.03 13.97
N GLN A 185 11.18 12.67 14.28
CA GLN A 185 11.31 13.55 15.46
C GLN A 185 10.40 14.78 15.33
N LEU A 186 10.39 15.45 14.18
CA LEU A 186 9.49 16.59 13.94
C LEU A 186 8.02 16.21 14.11
N ASN A 187 7.62 15.02 13.62
CA ASN A 187 6.26 14.52 13.83
C ASN A 187 5.92 14.24 15.29
N LEU A 188 6.90 13.80 16.09
CA LEU A 188 6.73 13.59 17.54
C LEU A 188 6.70 14.90 18.35
N TRP A 189 7.44 15.92 17.92
CA TRP A 189 7.49 17.22 18.63
C TRP A 189 6.30 18.13 18.31
N LEU A 190 5.57 17.86 17.24
CA LEU A 190 4.38 18.60 16.85
C LEU A 190 3.08 17.99 17.42
N LEU A 191 3.16 16.89 18.18
CA LEU A 191 2.08 16.32 18.99
C LEU A 191 1.96 17.04 20.31
#